data_8a2233c1f3b58c85e84946d67e772ff2
#
_entry.id   8a2233c1f3b58c85e84946d67e772ff2
#
_cell.length_a   1.000
_cell.length_b   1.000
_cell.length_c   1.000
_cell.angle_alpha   90.00
_cell.angle_beta   90.00
_cell.angle_gamma   90.00
#
_symmetry.space_group_name_H-M   'P 1'
#
loop_
_entity.id
_entity.type
_entity.pdbx_description
1 polymer ?
#
loop_
_entity_poly.entity_id
_entity_poly.type
_entity_poly.pdbx_seq_one_letter_code
_entity_poly.pdbx_strand_id
1 'polypeptide(L)'
;LTAERKSLIAEIARCKAQLKEAGENAPSPGTIKRTEALQEFLESQVESIEEEMAQTIETDEQMRANYNLLLSVDGIGIVNAINTIIATRNFEMFDNARQYASYIGVAPFEHTSGTSVRGRTHVEPGAKMLKADLTGAVRSCINHDKEIRKYYERKIAEGKAYGVVANAIKFKLLLRMFAVIKRGTPFVRKPDFIYS
;
A
#
# COMPACT_ATOMS: atom_id res chain seq x y z
N LEU A 1 5.31 -16.20 -4.02
CA LEU A 1 5.06 -15.06 -4.92
C LEU A 1 5.29 -13.72 -4.22
N THR A 2 4.57 -13.38 -3.13
CA THR A 2 4.70 -12.05 -2.46
C THR A 2 6.12 -11.77 -1.93
N ALA A 3 6.76 -12.76 -1.28
CA ALA A 3 8.12 -12.62 -0.78
C ALA A 3 9.15 -12.51 -1.93
N GLU A 4 8.97 -13.29 -2.98
CA GLU A 4 9.79 -13.31 -4.18
C GLU A 4 9.70 -11.95 -4.91
N ARG A 5 8.48 -11.46 -5.18
CA ARG A 5 8.27 -10.13 -5.75
C ARG A 5 9.00 -9.04 -4.95
N LYS A 6 8.93 -9.10 -3.62
CA LYS A 6 9.61 -8.14 -2.76
C LYS A 6 11.13 -8.18 -2.92
N SER A 7 11.70 -9.37 -3.06
CA SER A 7 13.15 -9.54 -3.32
C SER A 7 13.54 -8.88 -4.64
N LEU A 8 12.78 -9.13 -5.71
CA LEU A 8 13.04 -8.53 -7.02
C LEU A 8 12.94 -7.01 -6.99
N ILE A 9 11.93 -6.45 -6.31
CA ILE A 9 11.80 -4.99 -6.14
C ILE A 9 13.01 -4.40 -5.39
N ALA A 10 13.56 -5.10 -4.40
CA ALA A 10 14.75 -4.65 -3.70
C ALA A 10 15.99 -4.65 -4.61
N GLU A 11 16.14 -5.66 -5.48
CA GLU A 11 17.21 -5.70 -6.48
C GLU A 11 17.07 -4.58 -7.54
N ILE A 12 15.86 -4.34 -8.03
CA ILE A 12 15.57 -3.21 -8.93
C ILE A 12 15.97 -1.87 -8.28
N ALA A 13 15.66 -1.70 -6.99
CA ALA A 13 16.04 -0.49 -6.27
C ALA A 13 17.58 -0.33 -6.16
N ARG A 14 18.32 -1.43 -6.00
CA ARG A 14 19.80 -1.43 -6.04
C ARG A 14 20.34 -1.04 -7.41
N CYS A 15 19.79 -1.62 -8.49
CA CYS A 15 20.16 -1.24 -9.87
C CYS A 15 19.94 0.28 -10.09
N LYS A 16 18.78 0.80 -9.71
CA LYS A 16 18.45 2.23 -9.82
C LYS A 16 19.36 3.13 -8.99
N ALA A 17 19.80 2.68 -7.81
CA ALA A 17 20.75 3.40 -6.98
C ALA A 17 22.13 3.46 -7.64
N GLN A 18 22.63 2.33 -8.15
CA GLN A 18 23.91 2.24 -8.86
C GLN A 18 23.97 3.10 -10.11
N LEU A 19 22.86 3.18 -10.87
CA LEU A 19 22.78 4.03 -12.07
C LEU A 19 22.78 5.53 -11.75
N LYS A 20 22.49 5.92 -10.49
CA LYS A 20 22.50 7.33 -10.05
C LYS A 20 23.82 7.78 -9.43
N GLU A 21 24.79 6.89 -9.28
CA GLU A 21 26.10 7.26 -8.75
C GLU A 21 26.80 8.24 -9.71
N ALA A 22 27.52 9.22 -9.15
CA ALA A 22 28.15 10.30 -9.89
C ALA A 22 29.57 10.58 -9.38
N GLY A 23 30.33 11.40 -10.09
CA GLY A 23 31.71 11.75 -9.76
C GLY A 23 32.66 10.58 -9.96
N GLU A 24 33.60 10.38 -9.05
CA GLU A 24 34.63 9.31 -9.12
C GLU A 24 34.02 7.91 -9.06
N ASN A 25 32.82 7.77 -8.49
CA ASN A 25 32.08 6.51 -8.39
C ASN A 25 31.08 6.29 -9.53
N ALA A 26 31.07 7.16 -10.55
CA ALA A 26 30.15 6.99 -11.68
C ALA A 26 30.42 5.67 -12.41
N PRO A 27 29.38 4.87 -12.72
CA PRO A 27 29.57 3.59 -13.39
C PRO A 27 30.08 3.77 -14.82
N SER A 28 30.95 2.85 -15.26
CA SER A 28 31.42 2.84 -16.65
C SER A 28 30.28 2.61 -17.64
N PRO A 29 30.39 3.04 -18.92
CA PRO A 29 29.36 2.78 -19.93
C PRO A 29 28.98 1.29 -20.05
N GLY A 30 29.95 0.40 -19.92
CA GLY A 30 29.71 -1.05 -19.91
C GLY A 30 28.94 -1.52 -18.67
N THR A 31 29.19 -0.91 -17.52
CA THR A 31 28.44 -1.19 -16.29
C THR A 31 27.01 -0.69 -16.42
N ILE A 32 26.80 0.52 -16.91
CA ILE A 32 25.48 1.10 -17.15
C ILE A 32 24.64 0.15 -18.00
N LYS A 33 25.15 -0.24 -19.18
CA LYS A 33 24.44 -1.14 -20.10
C LYS A 33 24.03 -2.48 -19.46
N ARG A 34 24.94 -3.09 -18.66
CA ARG A 34 24.64 -4.34 -17.97
C ARG A 34 23.62 -4.15 -16.86
N THR A 35 23.70 -3.05 -16.10
CA THR A 35 22.78 -2.76 -15.02
C THR A 35 21.37 -2.43 -15.53
N GLU A 36 21.27 -1.70 -16.65
CA GLU A 36 19.99 -1.45 -17.32
C GLU A 36 19.34 -2.75 -17.82
N ALA A 37 20.09 -3.61 -18.50
CA ALA A 37 19.60 -4.90 -18.97
C ALA A 37 19.14 -5.82 -17.80
N LEU A 38 19.88 -5.81 -16.68
CA LEU A 38 19.47 -6.53 -15.48
C LEU A 38 18.18 -5.94 -14.89
N GLN A 39 18.06 -4.62 -14.83
CA GLN A 39 16.86 -3.96 -14.35
C GLN A 39 15.63 -4.32 -15.18
N GLU A 40 15.71 -4.26 -16.50
CA GLU A 40 14.64 -4.64 -17.42
C GLU A 40 14.23 -6.11 -17.22
N PHE A 41 15.20 -7.01 -17.08
CA PHE A 41 14.93 -8.41 -16.79
C PHE A 41 14.19 -8.58 -15.45
N LEU A 42 14.64 -7.93 -14.38
CA LEU A 42 13.99 -8.00 -13.07
C LEU A 42 12.58 -7.40 -13.11
N GLU A 43 12.36 -6.31 -13.85
CA GLU A 43 11.05 -5.70 -14.04
C GLU A 43 10.09 -6.68 -14.76
N SER A 44 10.55 -7.40 -15.79
CA SER A 44 9.74 -8.44 -16.45
C SER A 44 9.39 -9.62 -15.54
N GLN A 45 10.29 -10.00 -14.63
CA GLN A 45 10.00 -11.04 -13.63
C GLN A 45 8.95 -10.58 -12.61
N VAL A 46 8.96 -9.31 -12.23
CA VAL A 46 7.92 -8.74 -11.36
C VAL A 46 6.57 -8.80 -12.05
N GLU A 47 6.47 -8.43 -13.32
CA GLU A 47 5.23 -8.51 -14.10
C GLU A 47 4.70 -9.94 -14.17
N SER A 48 5.58 -10.92 -14.47
CA SER A 48 5.21 -12.34 -14.50
C SER A 48 4.65 -12.85 -13.17
N ILE A 49 5.28 -12.46 -12.04
CA ILE A 49 4.79 -12.81 -10.71
C ILE A 49 3.43 -12.14 -10.41
N GLU A 50 3.24 -10.90 -10.81
CA GLU A 50 1.97 -10.19 -10.63
C GLU A 50 0.84 -10.85 -11.44
N GLU A 51 1.12 -11.33 -12.65
CA GLU A 51 0.18 -12.13 -13.45
C GLU A 51 -0.17 -13.45 -12.79
N GLU A 52 0.82 -14.20 -12.28
CA GLU A 52 0.59 -15.46 -11.55
C GLU A 52 -0.24 -15.24 -10.27
N MET A 53 0.03 -14.14 -9.54
CA MET A 53 -0.76 -13.74 -8.39
C MET A 53 -2.21 -13.45 -8.78
N ALA A 54 -2.44 -12.75 -9.89
CA ALA A 54 -3.78 -12.45 -10.39
C ALA A 54 -4.51 -13.74 -10.83
N GLN A 55 -3.84 -14.65 -11.55
CA GLN A 55 -4.40 -15.93 -11.96
C GLN A 55 -4.83 -16.79 -10.76
N THR A 56 -4.06 -16.78 -9.67
CA THR A 56 -4.43 -17.52 -8.44
C THR A 56 -5.75 -17.00 -7.87
N ILE A 57 -6.01 -15.70 -7.95
CA ILE A 57 -7.27 -15.09 -7.47
C ILE A 57 -8.44 -15.43 -8.39
N GLU A 58 -8.21 -15.57 -9.69
CA GLU A 58 -9.26 -15.89 -10.67
C GLU A 58 -9.89 -17.28 -10.44
N THR A 59 -9.20 -18.18 -9.74
CA THR A 59 -9.70 -19.54 -9.46
C THR A 59 -10.83 -19.59 -8.44
N ASP A 60 -11.00 -18.54 -7.63
CA ASP A 60 -12.06 -18.43 -6.61
C ASP A 60 -12.96 -17.21 -6.92
N GLU A 61 -14.23 -17.46 -7.18
CA GLU A 61 -15.20 -16.43 -7.57
C GLU A 61 -15.34 -15.32 -6.52
N GLN A 62 -15.36 -15.69 -5.23
CA GLN A 62 -15.48 -14.72 -4.14
C GLN A 62 -14.20 -13.88 -4.00
N MET A 63 -13.03 -14.50 -4.10
CA MET A 63 -11.76 -13.76 -4.09
C MET A 63 -11.67 -12.80 -5.27
N ARG A 64 -12.05 -13.25 -6.47
CA ARG A 64 -12.08 -12.43 -7.68
C ARG A 64 -13.02 -11.23 -7.52
N ALA A 65 -14.22 -11.46 -6.99
CA ALA A 65 -15.18 -10.38 -6.74
C ALA A 65 -14.59 -9.35 -5.75
N ASN A 66 -14.02 -9.80 -4.64
CA ASN A 66 -13.38 -8.93 -3.64
C ASN A 66 -12.16 -8.20 -4.20
N TYR A 67 -11.33 -8.87 -4.99
CA TYR A 67 -10.19 -8.27 -5.66
C TYR A 67 -10.60 -7.09 -6.58
N ASN A 68 -11.63 -7.30 -7.42
CA ASN A 68 -12.15 -6.26 -8.30
C ASN A 68 -12.73 -5.07 -7.51
N LEU A 69 -13.42 -5.35 -6.40
CA LEU A 69 -13.90 -4.30 -5.49
C LEU A 69 -12.74 -3.49 -4.88
N LEU A 70 -11.66 -4.14 -4.48
CA LEU A 70 -10.49 -3.47 -3.94
C LEU A 70 -9.79 -2.60 -4.97
N LEU A 71 -9.63 -3.08 -6.20
CA LEU A 71 -9.03 -2.31 -7.29
C LEU A 71 -9.85 -1.06 -7.67
N SER A 72 -11.14 -1.03 -7.36
CA SER A 72 -11.97 0.16 -7.55
C SER A 72 -11.63 1.31 -6.60
N VAL A 73 -10.93 1.03 -5.49
CA VAL A 73 -10.56 2.05 -4.51
C VAL A 73 -9.31 2.81 -4.98
N ASP A 74 -9.44 4.13 -5.12
CA ASP A 74 -8.33 4.97 -5.54
C ASP A 74 -7.05 4.72 -4.73
N GLY A 75 -5.94 4.51 -5.42
CA GLY A 75 -4.63 4.25 -4.85
C GLY A 75 -4.37 2.81 -4.42
N ILE A 76 -5.36 1.93 -4.49
CA ILE A 76 -5.17 0.50 -4.24
C ILE A 76 -4.87 -0.20 -5.57
N GLY A 77 -3.63 -0.64 -5.71
CA GLY A 77 -3.18 -1.46 -6.84
C GLY A 77 -3.18 -2.95 -6.50
N ILE A 78 -2.80 -3.76 -7.50
CA ILE A 78 -2.76 -5.24 -7.46
C ILE A 78 -2.15 -5.76 -6.16
N VAL A 79 -0.96 -5.28 -5.79
CA VAL A 79 -0.22 -5.78 -4.62
C VAL A 79 -0.95 -5.50 -3.31
N ASN A 80 -1.51 -4.29 -3.15
CA ASN A 80 -2.26 -3.95 -1.94
C ASN A 80 -3.55 -4.77 -1.85
N ALA A 81 -4.24 -4.99 -2.98
CA ALA A 81 -5.44 -5.81 -3.03
C ALA A 81 -5.14 -7.25 -2.63
N ILE A 82 -4.16 -7.89 -3.27
CA ILE A 82 -3.77 -9.27 -3.02
C ILE A 82 -3.27 -9.45 -1.58
N ASN A 83 -2.35 -8.61 -1.12
CA ASN A 83 -1.81 -8.70 0.24
C ASN A 83 -2.90 -8.50 1.29
N THR A 84 -3.91 -7.67 1.03
CA THR A 84 -5.05 -7.52 1.94
C THR A 84 -5.94 -8.76 1.94
N ILE A 85 -6.27 -9.34 0.79
CA ILE A 85 -7.04 -10.59 0.69
C ILE A 85 -6.35 -11.70 1.48
N ILE A 86 -5.04 -11.89 1.27
CA ILE A 86 -4.25 -12.91 1.99
C ILE A 86 -4.25 -12.64 3.50
N ALA A 87 -3.92 -11.42 3.91
CA ALA A 87 -3.76 -11.06 5.32
C ALA A 87 -5.08 -11.09 6.10
N THR A 88 -6.20 -10.88 5.42
CA THR A 88 -7.54 -10.90 6.02
C THR A 88 -8.25 -12.23 5.83
N ARG A 89 -7.62 -13.21 5.15
CA ARG A 89 -8.27 -14.44 4.69
C ARG A 89 -9.58 -14.14 3.96
N ASN A 90 -9.46 -13.32 2.93
CA ASN A 90 -10.61 -12.84 2.16
C ASN A 90 -11.67 -12.12 2.98
N PHE A 91 -11.23 -11.31 3.97
CA PHE A 91 -12.06 -10.53 4.91
C PHE A 91 -12.84 -11.35 5.95
N GLU A 92 -12.49 -12.62 6.15
CA GLU A 92 -13.07 -13.46 7.20
C GLU A 92 -12.42 -13.25 8.58
N MET A 93 -11.15 -12.82 8.61
CA MET A 93 -10.36 -12.73 9.84
C MET A 93 -10.67 -11.48 10.70
N PHE A 94 -11.25 -10.43 10.10
CA PHE A 94 -11.48 -9.15 10.76
C PHE A 94 -12.89 -8.62 10.46
N ASP A 95 -13.67 -8.35 11.51
CA ASP A 95 -15.04 -7.84 11.36
C ASP A 95 -15.10 -6.42 10.78
N ASN A 96 -14.02 -5.65 10.92
CA ASN A 96 -13.99 -4.26 10.49
C ASN A 96 -12.57 -3.74 10.25
N ALA A 97 -12.50 -2.63 9.52
CA ALA A 97 -11.24 -1.96 9.19
C ALA A 97 -10.40 -1.55 10.40
N ARG A 98 -11.01 -1.29 11.56
CA ARG A 98 -10.29 -0.85 12.76
C ARG A 98 -9.49 -1.99 13.37
N GLN A 99 -10.04 -3.21 13.40
CA GLN A 99 -9.31 -4.40 13.85
C GLN A 99 -8.10 -4.67 12.96
N TYR A 100 -8.30 -4.65 11.64
CA TYR A 100 -7.20 -4.81 10.68
C TYR A 100 -6.16 -3.69 10.77
N ALA A 101 -6.59 -2.43 10.93
CA ALA A 101 -5.69 -1.30 11.13
C ALA A 101 -4.85 -1.43 12.41
N SER A 102 -5.43 -1.97 13.48
CA SER A 102 -4.70 -2.27 14.71
C SER A 102 -3.67 -3.38 14.50
N TYR A 103 -4.04 -4.44 13.80
CA TYR A 103 -3.15 -5.54 13.46
C TYR A 103 -1.91 -5.08 12.66
N ILE A 104 -2.08 -4.21 11.67
CA ILE A 104 -0.96 -3.69 10.87
C ILE A 104 -0.29 -2.43 11.46
N GLY A 105 -0.74 -1.95 12.62
CA GLY A 105 -0.16 -0.81 13.32
C GLY A 105 -0.42 0.55 12.64
N VAL A 106 -1.57 0.71 11.98
CA VAL A 106 -2.01 1.95 11.32
C VAL A 106 -3.07 2.69 12.14
N ALA A 107 -3.84 1.99 12.98
CA ALA A 107 -4.87 2.62 13.80
C ALA A 107 -4.27 3.72 14.70
N PRO A 108 -4.91 4.89 14.80
CA PRO A 108 -4.57 5.85 15.82
C PRO A 108 -4.93 5.22 17.17
N PHE A 109 -3.93 4.93 17.98
CA PHE A 109 -4.15 4.61 19.38
C PHE A 109 -4.47 5.91 20.09
N GLU A 110 -5.68 6.05 20.63
CA GLU A 110 -5.94 7.05 21.63
C GLU A 110 -5.08 6.71 22.85
N HIS A 111 -4.13 7.58 23.18
CA HIS A 111 -3.48 7.54 24.48
C HIS A 111 -4.50 7.98 25.52
N THR A 112 -5.39 7.09 25.92
CA THR A 112 -6.15 7.31 27.14
C THR A 112 -5.16 7.17 28.30
N SER A 113 -4.84 8.29 28.92
CA SER A 113 -4.07 8.38 30.17
C SER A 113 -4.92 7.87 31.32
N GLY A 114 -5.01 6.56 31.44
CA GLY A 114 -5.58 5.85 32.57
C GLY A 114 -4.57 4.79 32.99
N THR A 115 -3.85 5.04 34.07
CA THR A 115 -3.01 4.14 34.87
C THR A 115 -2.48 2.87 34.18
N SER A 116 -1.18 2.96 33.82
CA SER A 116 -0.24 1.83 33.72
C SER A 116 -0.62 0.62 32.82
N VAL A 117 -0.56 0.79 31.50
CA VAL A 117 0.06 -0.23 30.62
C VAL A 117 0.78 0.49 29.48
N ARG A 118 2.05 0.76 29.61
CA ARG A 118 2.96 1.06 28.50
C ARG A 118 3.31 -0.26 27.77
N GLY A 119 2.34 -0.85 27.10
CA GLY A 119 2.55 -1.96 26.20
C GLY A 119 2.85 -1.41 24.80
N ARG A 120 4.09 -1.41 24.33
CA ARG A 120 4.39 -1.35 22.91
C ARG A 120 3.74 -2.59 22.30
N THR A 121 2.66 -2.40 21.57
CA THR A 121 2.06 -3.48 20.79
C THR A 121 3.13 -4.01 19.84
N HIS A 122 3.55 -5.26 20.05
CA HIS A 122 4.49 -5.92 19.15
C HIS A 122 3.76 -6.19 17.83
N VAL A 123 4.13 -5.45 16.80
CA VAL A 123 3.59 -5.66 15.45
C VAL A 123 4.36 -6.82 14.82
N GLU A 124 3.68 -7.88 14.45
CA GLU A 124 4.24 -9.01 13.72
C GLU A 124 5.05 -8.54 12.50
N PRO A 125 6.20 -9.20 12.16
CA PRO A 125 7.02 -8.80 11.00
C PRO A 125 6.22 -8.70 9.69
N GLY A 126 5.26 -9.59 9.45
CA GLY A 126 4.36 -9.55 8.31
C GLY A 126 3.44 -8.33 8.29
N ALA A 127 2.95 -7.91 9.45
CA ALA A 127 2.11 -6.72 9.58
C ALA A 127 2.87 -5.42 9.25
N LYS A 128 4.17 -5.34 9.55
CA LYS A 128 5.01 -4.19 9.16
C LYS A 128 5.12 -4.05 7.63
N MET A 129 5.19 -5.17 6.92
CA MET A 129 5.23 -5.18 5.46
C MET A 129 3.93 -4.62 4.86
N LEU A 130 2.77 -5.07 5.33
CA LEU A 130 1.47 -4.57 4.89
C LEU A 130 1.32 -3.06 5.10
N LYS A 131 1.80 -2.56 6.25
CA LYS A 131 1.86 -1.12 6.51
C LYS A 131 2.77 -0.37 5.54
N ALA A 132 3.90 -0.97 5.15
CA ALA A 132 4.85 -0.38 4.20
C ALA A 132 4.26 -0.32 2.79
N ASP A 133 3.58 -1.39 2.34
CA ASP A 133 2.94 -1.47 1.02
C ASP A 133 1.90 -0.36 0.83
N LEU A 134 1.12 -0.04 1.88
CA LEU A 134 0.19 1.10 1.85
C LEU A 134 0.88 2.47 1.71
N THR A 135 2.19 2.58 1.86
CA THR A 135 2.89 3.86 1.66
C THR A 135 2.88 4.29 0.20
N GLY A 136 2.98 3.34 -0.74
CA GLY A 136 2.81 3.60 -2.17
C GLY A 136 1.40 4.07 -2.49
N ALA A 137 0.38 3.42 -1.91
CA ALA A 137 -1.02 3.81 -2.03
C ALA A 137 -1.28 5.24 -1.55
N VAL A 138 -0.68 5.64 -0.41
CA VAL A 138 -0.79 7.02 0.11
C VAL A 138 -0.24 8.03 -0.90
N ARG A 139 0.94 7.79 -1.48
CA ARG A 139 1.54 8.68 -2.49
C ARG A 139 0.65 8.79 -3.73
N SER A 140 0.13 7.67 -4.21
CA SER A 140 -0.79 7.64 -5.33
C SER A 140 -2.04 8.47 -5.04
N CYS A 141 -2.66 8.28 -3.89
CA CYS A 141 -3.85 9.04 -3.49
C CYS A 141 -3.57 10.54 -3.34
N ILE A 142 -2.45 10.95 -2.75
CA ILE A 142 -2.10 12.38 -2.67
C ILE A 142 -1.99 12.99 -4.07
N ASN A 143 -1.55 12.23 -5.07
CA ASN A 143 -1.38 12.73 -6.44
C ASN A 143 -2.68 12.70 -7.27
N HIS A 144 -3.56 11.73 -7.03
CA HIS A 144 -4.68 11.44 -7.95
C HIS A 144 -6.08 11.56 -7.32
N ASP A 145 -6.19 11.58 -5.98
CA ASP A 145 -7.46 11.73 -5.26
C ASP A 145 -7.56 13.15 -4.66
N LYS A 146 -8.44 13.98 -5.21
CA LYS A 146 -8.62 15.37 -4.79
C LYS A 146 -9.02 15.50 -3.31
N GLU A 147 -9.84 14.58 -2.77
CA GLU A 147 -10.29 14.60 -1.39
C GLU A 147 -9.10 14.33 -0.45
N ILE A 148 -8.33 13.30 -0.75
CA ILE A 148 -7.13 12.94 0.02
C ILE A 148 -6.08 14.03 -0.08
N ARG A 149 -5.87 14.62 -1.25
CA ARG A 149 -4.94 15.76 -1.44
C ARG A 149 -5.32 16.94 -0.57
N LYS A 150 -6.59 17.39 -0.61
CA LYS A 150 -7.09 18.48 0.22
C LYS A 150 -6.92 18.18 1.71
N TYR A 151 -7.19 16.94 2.12
CA TYR A 151 -6.97 16.51 3.50
C TYR A 151 -5.49 16.57 3.88
N TYR A 152 -4.60 16.08 3.03
CA TYR A 152 -3.16 16.08 3.23
C TYR A 152 -2.63 17.52 3.39
N GLU A 153 -2.91 18.39 2.41
CA GLU A 153 -2.46 19.80 2.42
C GLU A 153 -2.92 20.52 3.67
N ARG A 154 -4.20 20.39 4.04
CA ARG A 154 -4.73 20.97 5.27
C ARG A 154 -3.98 20.49 6.51
N LYS A 155 -3.73 19.19 6.63
CA LYS A 155 -3.07 18.62 7.82
C LYS A 155 -1.60 19.00 7.92
N ILE A 156 -0.92 19.14 6.80
CA ILE A 156 0.46 19.67 6.78
C ILE A 156 0.46 21.15 7.16
N ALA A 157 -0.47 21.96 6.65
CA ALA A 157 -0.62 23.36 7.03
C ALA A 157 -0.94 23.55 8.53
N GLU A 158 -1.67 22.61 9.15
CA GLU A 158 -1.87 22.54 10.61
C GLU A 158 -0.60 22.15 11.39
N GLY A 159 0.56 21.98 10.75
CA GLY A 159 1.83 21.61 11.39
C GLY A 159 1.97 20.12 11.73
N LYS A 160 1.12 19.22 11.21
CA LYS A 160 1.23 17.80 11.48
C LYS A 160 2.37 17.18 10.68
N ALA A 161 3.19 16.34 11.34
CA ALA A 161 4.28 15.63 10.67
C ALA A 161 3.74 14.68 9.59
N TYR A 162 4.45 14.57 8.45
CA TYR A 162 4.09 13.70 7.32
C TYR A 162 3.69 12.28 7.75
N GLY A 163 4.48 11.65 8.63
CA GLY A 163 4.22 10.26 9.07
C GLY A 163 2.86 10.10 9.78
N VAL A 164 2.43 11.13 10.53
CA VAL A 164 1.12 11.15 11.20
C VAL A 164 0.01 11.26 10.16
N VAL A 165 0.14 12.17 9.19
CA VAL A 165 -0.84 12.37 8.12
C VAL A 165 -0.91 11.16 7.21
N ALA A 166 0.24 10.57 6.84
CA ALA A 166 0.30 9.36 6.03
C ALA A 166 -0.39 8.16 6.72
N ASN A 167 -0.22 7.98 8.04
CA ASN A 167 -0.93 6.93 8.77
C ASN A 167 -2.45 7.17 8.80
N ALA A 168 -2.89 8.42 8.95
CA ALA A 168 -4.31 8.76 8.89
C ALA A 168 -4.90 8.48 7.49
N ILE A 169 -4.15 8.74 6.41
CA ILE A 169 -4.56 8.41 5.04
C ILE A 169 -4.62 6.88 4.85
N LYS A 170 -3.61 6.13 5.34
CA LYS A 170 -3.65 4.66 5.32
C LYS A 170 -4.93 4.13 5.98
N PHE A 171 -5.28 4.67 7.14
CA PHE A 171 -6.52 4.27 7.82
C PHE A 171 -7.78 4.61 7.00
N LYS A 172 -7.83 5.76 6.35
CA LYS A 172 -8.94 6.12 5.43
C LYS A 172 -9.03 5.12 4.26
N LEU A 173 -7.89 4.68 3.70
CA LEU A 173 -7.88 3.66 2.64
C LEU A 173 -8.43 2.32 3.14
N LEU A 174 -8.03 1.87 4.32
CA LEU A 174 -8.58 0.65 4.91
C LEU A 174 -10.09 0.74 5.13
N LEU A 175 -10.59 1.88 5.61
CA LEU A 175 -12.04 2.11 5.73
C LEU A 175 -12.76 2.00 4.39
N ARG A 176 -12.20 2.57 3.31
CA ARG A 176 -12.74 2.46 1.94
C ARG A 176 -12.75 1.01 1.46
N MET A 177 -11.64 0.27 1.65
CA MET A 177 -11.50 -1.14 1.27
C MET A 177 -12.57 -2.00 1.96
N PHE A 178 -12.70 -1.92 3.28
CA PHE A 178 -13.72 -2.66 4.01
C PHE A 178 -15.14 -2.22 3.65
N ALA A 179 -15.35 -0.96 3.34
CA ALA A 179 -16.66 -0.46 2.93
C ALA A 179 -17.12 -1.02 1.57
N VAL A 180 -16.22 -1.12 0.57
CA VAL A 180 -16.59 -1.71 -0.73
C VAL A 180 -16.87 -3.20 -0.61
N ILE A 181 -16.09 -3.92 0.19
CA ILE A 181 -16.32 -5.35 0.47
C ILE A 181 -17.67 -5.56 1.16
N LYS A 182 -17.93 -4.84 2.26
CA LYS A 182 -19.19 -4.96 2.99
C LYS A 182 -20.42 -4.61 2.15
N ARG A 183 -20.29 -3.63 1.26
CA ARG A 183 -21.37 -3.17 0.40
C ARG A 183 -21.56 -4.05 -0.84
N GLY A 184 -20.52 -4.75 -1.28
CA GLY A 184 -20.52 -5.54 -2.52
C GLY A 184 -20.58 -4.69 -3.80
N THR A 185 -20.22 -3.40 -3.71
CA THR A 185 -20.26 -2.49 -4.87
C THR A 185 -18.98 -1.66 -4.95
N PRO A 186 -18.50 -1.32 -6.18
CA PRO A 186 -17.29 -0.55 -6.39
C PRO A 186 -17.27 0.78 -5.64
N PHE A 187 -16.07 1.30 -5.42
CA PHE A 187 -15.88 2.62 -4.83
C PHE A 187 -16.40 3.71 -5.77
N VAL A 188 -17.22 4.60 -5.22
CA VAL A 188 -17.75 5.75 -5.93
C VAL A 188 -17.19 7.01 -5.29
N ARG A 189 -16.50 7.83 -6.08
CA ARG A 189 -16.06 9.16 -5.63
C ARG A 189 -17.29 10.02 -5.36
N LYS A 190 -17.28 10.74 -4.24
CA LYS A 190 -18.28 11.77 -4.03
C LYS A 190 -18.14 12.82 -5.14
N PRO A 191 -19.22 13.23 -5.80
CA PRO A 191 -19.16 14.36 -6.70
C PRO A 191 -18.66 15.60 -5.94
N ASP A 192 -17.87 16.45 -6.60
CA ASP A 192 -17.45 17.73 -6.03
C ASP A 192 -18.74 18.55 -5.80
N PHE A 193 -19.26 18.56 -4.57
CA PHE A 193 -20.29 19.52 -4.20
C PHE A 193 -19.62 20.89 -4.22
N ILE A 194 -19.92 21.66 -5.25
CA ILE A 194 -19.65 23.08 -5.30
C ILE A 194 -20.57 23.68 -4.24
N TYR A 195 -20.06 23.92 -3.05
CA TYR A 195 -20.72 24.83 -2.14
C TYR A 195 -20.58 26.21 -2.75
N SER A 196 -21.63 26.68 -3.42
CA SER A 196 -21.84 28.08 -3.82
C SER A 196 -22.07 28.93 -2.58
#